data_25fb97ae92fa4724e514770e7e38dcae
#
_entry.id   25fb97ae92fa4724e514770e7e38dcae
#
_cell.length_a   1.000
_cell.length_b   1.000
_cell.length_c   1.000
_cell.angle_alpha   90.00
_cell.angle_beta   90.00
_cell.angle_gamma   90.00
#
_symmetry.space_group_name_H-M   'P 1'
#
loop_
_entity.id
_entity.type
_entity.pdbx_description
1 polymer ?
#
loop_
_entity_poly.entity_id
_entity_poly.type
_entity_poly.pdbx_seq_one_letter_code
_entity_poly.pdbx_strand_id
1 'polypeptide(L)'
;TVGIENLISVPQTTGQQLANDLLTHINDYPVDILEHRRVDKVELDGSAKLLTTSTGERFSAPALIVATGASWRKLNVPGEADYIGKGVAFCPHCDGPFYKGKHVAVVGGGNSGIEAAIDLAGICSKVTVLEFMDELKADQVLQEKAKSLPNVEVFLHSQSLEVLGNGDKVTGL
;
A
#
# COMPACT_ATOMS: atom_id res chain seq x y z
N THR A 1 -8.78 9.36 1.61
CA THR A 1 -9.83 8.36 1.95
C THR A 1 -11.13 9.10 2.15
N VAL A 2 -12.17 8.71 1.40
CA VAL A 2 -13.48 9.39 1.40
C VAL A 2 -14.32 8.96 2.60
N GLY A 3 -14.22 7.71 3.02
CA GLY A 3 -14.94 7.17 4.19
C GLY A 3 -14.06 6.22 4.99
N ILE A 4 -14.16 6.26 6.30
CA ILE A 4 -13.52 5.37 7.27
C ILE A 4 -14.60 4.90 8.22
N GLU A 5 -14.83 3.58 8.29
CA GLU A 5 -15.90 2.96 9.10
C GLU A 5 -15.34 1.84 10.01
N ASN A 6 -14.05 1.59 9.94
CA ASN A 6 -13.39 0.47 10.63
C ASN A 6 -12.40 0.93 11.72
N LEU A 7 -12.49 2.17 12.16
CA LEU A 7 -11.67 2.68 13.26
C LEU A 7 -12.45 2.54 14.58
N ILE A 8 -11.86 1.80 15.54
CA ILE A 8 -12.48 1.62 16.86
C ILE A 8 -12.76 2.97 17.51
N SER A 9 -13.92 3.13 18.13
CA SER A 9 -14.48 4.34 18.74
C SER A 9 -14.84 5.48 17.79
N VAL A 10 -14.63 5.33 16.49
CA VAL A 10 -15.03 6.31 15.47
C VAL A 10 -15.93 5.60 14.46
N PRO A 11 -17.27 5.61 14.63
CA PRO A 11 -18.20 4.84 13.81
C PRO A 11 -18.15 5.19 12.32
N GLN A 12 -17.96 6.46 12.00
CA GLN A 12 -17.81 6.95 10.63
C GLN A 12 -17.07 8.29 10.62
N THR A 13 -16.08 8.41 9.73
CA THR A 13 -15.33 9.66 9.50
C THR A 13 -14.76 9.67 8.08
N THR A 14 -14.14 10.78 7.70
CA THR A 14 -13.33 10.89 6.49
C THR A 14 -11.84 10.99 6.86
N GLY A 15 -10.94 10.72 5.91
CA GLY A 15 -9.51 10.89 6.15
C GLY A 15 -9.15 12.32 6.55
N GLN A 16 -9.79 13.33 5.93
CA GLN A 16 -9.57 14.73 6.25
C GLN A 16 -10.06 15.07 7.67
N GLN A 17 -11.23 14.59 8.05
CA GLN A 17 -11.78 14.85 9.40
C GLN A 17 -10.90 14.20 10.47
N LEU A 18 -10.52 12.93 10.26
CA LEU A 18 -9.62 12.24 11.18
C LEU A 18 -8.29 12.97 11.34
N ALA A 19 -7.69 13.44 10.26
CA ALA A 19 -6.45 14.22 10.32
C ALA A 19 -6.63 15.53 11.11
N ASN A 20 -7.74 16.24 10.93
CA ASN A 20 -8.04 17.45 11.67
C ASN A 20 -8.25 17.17 13.16
N ASP A 21 -8.95 16.09 13.51
CA ASP A 21 -9.19 15.69 14.89
C ASP A 21 -7.89 15.33 15.61
N LEU A 22 -7.01 14.59 14.93
CA LEU A 22 -5.67 14.25 15.44
C LEU A 22 -4.80 15.50 15.62
N LEU A 23 -4.84 16.44 14.68
CA LEU A 23 -4.13 17.71 14.78
C LEU A 23 -4.65 18.55 15.95
N THR A 24 -5.97 18.61 16.13
CA THR A 24 -6.59 19.30 17.26
C THR A 24 -6.14 18.70 18.58
N HIS A 25 -6.12 17.38 18.68
CA HIS A 25 -5.70 16.68 19.90
C HIS A 25 -4.22 16.93 20.24
N ILE A 26 -3.32 16.90 19.24
CA ILE A 26 -1.88 17.11 19.50
C ILE A 26 -1.57 18.54 19.93
N ASN A 27 -2.41 19.52 19.57
CA ASN A 27 -2.25 20.91 20.01
C ASN A 27 -2.45 21.11 21.50
N ASP A 28 -3.02 20.13 22.22
CA ASP A 28 -3.13 20.15 23.68
C ASP A 28 -1.77 19.85 24.37
N TYR A 29 -0.75 19.45 23.61
CA TYR A 29 0.56 19.11 24.12
C TYR A 29 1.62 20.12 23.66
N PRO A 30 2.71 20.31 24.42
CA PRO A 30 3.80 21.22 24.05
C PRO A 30 4.69 20.60 22.95
N VAL A 31 4.14 20.47 21.75
CA VAL A 31 4.80 19.89 20.57
C VAL A 31 4.83 20.91 19.45
N ASP A 32 6.02 21.15 18.90
CA ASP A 32 6.17 21.99 17.71
C ASP A 32 5.89 21.17 16.44
N ILE A 33 4.92 21.59 15.67
CA ILE A 33 4.59 20.99 14.36
C ILE A 33 5.14 21.89 13.25
N LEU A 34 6.07 21.37 12.48
CA LEU A 34 6.69 22.07 11.37
C LEU A 34 6.20 21.47 10.04
N GLU A 35 5.23 22.12 9.45
CA GLU A 35 4.66 21.71 8.17
C GLU A 35 5.57 22.09 6.98
N HIS A 36 5.38 21.41 5.85
CA HIS A 36 6.12 21.65 4.60
C HIS A 36 7.63 21.54 4.74
N ARG A 37 8.10 20.67 5.64
CA ARG A 37 9.52 20.38 5.88
C ARG A 37 9.83 18.95 5.46
N ARG A 38 10.43 18.78 4.28
CA ARG A 38 10.94 17.48 3.86
C ARG A 38 12.32 17.27 4.46
N VAL A 39 12.52 16.18 5.18
CA VAL A 39 13.84 15.76 5.68
C VAL A 39 14.60 15.07 4.55
N ASP A 40 15.74 15.59 4.17
CA ASP A 40 16.58 15.05 3.10
C ASP A 40 17.74 14.21 3.67
N LYS A 41 18.18 14.50 4.90
CA LYS A 41 19.33 13.83 5.49
C LYS A 41 19.16 13.63 6.99
N VAL A 42 19.64 12.48 7.47
CA VAL A 42 19.76 12.15 8.89
C VAL A 42 21.21 11.70 9.14
N GLU A 43 21.85 12.28 10.14
CA GLU A 43 23.23 11.99 10.51
C GLU A 43 23.36 11.78 12.01
N LEU A 44 24.43 11.11 12.42
CA LEU A 44 24.82 11.04 13.84
C LEU A 44 25.82 12.15 14.13
N ASP A 45 25.58 12.91 15.20
CA ASP A 45 26.49 13.90 15.74
C ASP A 45 26.74 13.55 17.21
N GLY A 46 27.75 12.74 17.45
CA GLY A 46 27.96 12.10 18.74
C GLY A 46 26.78 11.18 19.11
N SER A 47 26.11 11.45 20.21
CA SER A 47 24.89 10.73 20.64
C SER A 47 23.59 11.33 20.05
N ALA A 48 23.68 12.53 19.47
CA ALA A 48 22.52 13.19 18.89
C ALA A 48 22.22 12.72 17.45
N LYS A 49 20.96 12.86 17.04
CA LYS A 49 20.48 12.66 15.67
C LYS A 49 20.25 14.03 15.07
N LEU A 50 20.95 14.32 13.99
CA LEU A 50 20.88 15.57 13.27
C LEU A 50 20.08 15.38 11.99
N LEU A 51 18.98 16.16 11.84
CA LEU A 51 18.19 16.16 10.62
C LEU A 51 18.48 17.43 9.82
N THR A 52 18.55 17.29 8.51
CA THR A 52 18.64 18.42 7.58
C THR A 52 17.46 18.37 6.63
N THR A 53 16.76 19.49 6.50
CA THR A 53 15.60 19.61 5.59
C THR A 53 16.03 20.06 4.19
N SER A 54 15.13 19.93 3.24
CA SER A 54 15.32 20.42 1.86
C SER A 54 15.54 21.94 1.77
N THR A 55 15.13 22.68 2.79
CA THR A 55 15.34 24.14 2.91
C THR A 55 16.65 24.50 3.63
N GLY A 56 17.44 23.50 4.05
CA GLY A 56 18.69 23.68 4.74
C GLY A 56 18.58 23.91 6.25
N GLU A 57 17.38 23.87 6.83
CA GLU A 57 17.20 23.94 8.28
C GLU A 57 17.76 22.67 8.94
N ARG A 58 18.29 22.81 10.14
CA ARG A 58 18.90 21.71 10.90
C ARG A 58 18.25 21.56 12.26
N PHE A 59 17.93 20.34 12.64
CA PHE A 59 17.33 19.99 13.93
C PHE A 59 18.18 18.90 14.58
N SER A 60 18.39 18.99 15.88
CA SER A 60 19.15 18.00 16.64
C SER A 60 18.35 17.51 17.83
N ALA A 61 18.36 16.20 18.04
CA ALA A 61 17.68 15.57 19.17
C ALA A 61 18.43 14.30 19.62
N PRO A 62 18.34 13.93 20.90
CA PRO A 62 18.94 12.67 21.39
C PRO A 62 18.23 11.43 20.84
N ALA A 63 16.93 11.54 20.50
CA ALA A 63 16.13 10.47 19.93
C ALA A 63 15.39 10.95 18.67
N LEU A 64 15.15 10.03 17.74
CA LEU A 64 14.41 10.27 16.51
C LEU A 64 13.38 9.14 16.34
N ILE A 65 12.11 9.52 16.14
CA ILE A 65 11.06 8.60 15.73
C ILE A 65 10.79 8.84 14.24
N VAL A 66 10.94 7.78 13.43
CA VAL A 66 10.67 7.82 11.99
C VAL A 66 9.24 7.32 11.76
N ALA A 67 8.34 8.22 11.42
CA ALA A 67 6.92 7.94 11.20
C ALA A 67 6.46 8.43 9.81
N THR A 68 7.27 8.13 8.78
CA THR A 68 7.06 8.63 7.41
C THR A 68 5.98 7.90 6.63
N GLY A 69 5.31 6.93 7.24
CA GLY A 69 4.31 6.10 6.58
C GLY A 69 4.94 5.14 5.56
N ALA A 70 4.10 4.64 4.67
CA ALA A 70 4.50 3.74 3.59
C ALA A 70 3.91 4.19 2.25
N SER A 71 4.58 3.84 1.18
CA SER A 71 4.06 3.99 -0.17
C SER A 71 4.07 2.63 -0.87
N TRP A 72 3.01 2.37 -1.63
CA TRP A 72 2.91 1.16 -2.44
C TRP A 72 3.90 1.22 -3.60
N ARG A 73 4.52 0.09 -3.89
CA ARG A 73 5.32 -0.05 -5.10
C ARG A 73 4.38 -0.12 -6.31
N LYS A 74 4.62 0.75 -7.27
CA LYS A 74 3.85 0.81 -8.52
C LYS A 74 4.53 -0.03 -9.60
N LEU A 75 3.74 -0.49 -10.58
CA LEU A 75 4.25 -1.15 -11.78
C LEU A 75 4.95 -0.14 -12.71
N ASN A 76 4.47 1.11 -12.71
CA ASN A 76 4.90 2.19 -13.61
C ASN A 76 4.71 1.83 -15.09
N VAL A 77 3.60 1.17 -15.40
CA VAL A 77 3.18 0.84 -16.76
C VAL A 77 2.04 1.75 -17.23
N PRO A 78 1.84 1.91 -18.55
CA PRO A 78 0.68 2.65 -19.07
C PRO A 78 -0.64 2.15 -18.48
N GLY A 79 -1.57 3.06 -18.24
CA GLY A 79 -2.89 2.77 -17.68
C GLY A 79 -2.93 2.55 -16.17
N GLU A 80 -1.83 2.20 -15.49
CA GLU A 80 -1.87 1.98 -14.04
C GLU A 80 -2.43 3.18 -13.30
N ALA A 81 -1.90 4.38 -13.56
CA ALA A 81 -2.31 5.61 -12.87
C ALA A 81 -3.75 6.01 -13.18
N ASP A 82 -4.22 5.77 -14.40
CA ASP A 82 -5.55 6.17 -14.87
C ASP A 82 -6.66 5.34 -14.22
N TYR A 83 -6.34 4.12 -13.81
CA TYR A 83 -7.29 3.16 -13.25
C TYR A 83 -7.13 2.92 -11.75
N ILE A 84 -6.32 3.71 -11.02
CA ILE A 84 -6.30 3.67 -9.55
C ILE A 84 -7.68 4.04 -9.01
N GLY A 85 -8.27 3.14 -8.20
CA GLY A 85 -9.64 3.25 -7.70
C GLY A 85 -10.73 2.87 -8.71
N LYS A 86 -10.35 2.52 -9.96
CA LYS A 86 -11.25 2.06 -11.01
C LYS A 86 -10.94 0.62 -11.47
N GLY A 87 -10.33 -0.16 -10.61
CA GLY A 87 -9.92 -1.53 -10.87
C GLY A 87 -8.45 -1.82 -10.56
N VAL A 88 -7.60 -0.80 -10.45
CA VAL A 88 -6.25 -0.90 -9.86
C VAL A 88 -6.35 -0.54 -8.39
N ALA A 89 -5.88 -1.43 -7.52
CA ALA A 89 -5.88 -1.28 -6.08
C ALA A 89 -4.58 -1.84 -5.48
N PHE A 90 -4.23 -1.40 -4.27
CA PHE A 90 -2.99 -1.80 -3.60
C PHE A 90 -3.23 -2.47 -2.25
N CYS A 91 -4.45 -2.42 -1.73
CA CYS A 91 -4.79 -2.97 -0.42
C CYS A 91 -5.88 -4.04 -0.56
N PRO A 92 -5.56 -5.35 -0.44
CA PRO A 92 -6.54 -6.42 -0.59
C PRO A 92 -7.66 -6.34 0.47
N HIS A 93 -7.32 -5.95 1.69
CA HIS A 93 -8.31 -5.83 2.77
C HIS A 93 -9.24 -4.61 2.61
N CYS A 94 -8.70 -3.48 2.10
CA CYS A 94 -9.47 -2.25 1.91
C CYS A 94 -10.41 -2.33 0.71
N ASP A 95 -9.88 -2.82 -0.41
CA ASP A 95 -10.54 -2.77 -1.71
C ASP A 95 -11.12 -4.12 -2.13
N GLY A 96 -10.63 -5.23 -1.54
CA GLY A 96 -11.04 -6.60 -1.86
C GLY A 96 -12.55 -6.81 -1.90
N PRO A 97 -13.34 -6.30 -0.95
CA PRO A 97 -14.79 -6.45 -0.96
C PRO A 97 -15.49 -5.96 -2.24
N PHE A 98 -14.93 -4.94 -2.93
CA PHE A 98 -15.44 -4.43 -4.20
C PHE A 98 -15.22 -5.39 -5.39
N TYR A 99 -14.36 -6.39 -5.20
CA TYR A 99 -14.04 -7.41 -6.20
C TYR A 99 -14.68 -8.76 -5.93
N LYS A 100 -15.64 -8.84 -5.00
CA LYS A 100 -16.37 -10.07 -4.68
C LYS A 100 -16.95 -10.70 -5.95
N GLY A 101 -16.64 -11.98 -6.14
CA GLY A 101 -17.13 -12.78 -7.26
C GLY A 101 -16.47 -12.45 -8.61
N LYS A 102 -15.51 -11.52 -8.66
CA LYS A 102 -14.81 -11.16 -9.90
C LYS A 102 -13.55 -11.99 -10.07
N HIS A 103 -13.00 -11.99 -11.29
CA HIS A 103 -11.64 -12.44 -11.58
C HIS A 103 -10.70 -11.26 -11.34
N VAL A 104 -9.65 -11.48 -10.57
CA VAL A 104 -8.64 -10.46 -10.24
C VAL A 104 -7.24 -10.95 -10.58
N ALA A 105 -6.35 -10.03 -10.93
CA ALA A 105 -4.93 -10.27 -11.08
C ALA A 105 -4.18 -9.66 -9.87
N VAL A 106 -3.23 -10.39 -9.32
CA VAL A 106 -2.26 -9.90 -8.32
C VAL A 106 -0.89 -9.89 -8.98
N VAL A 107 -0.25 -8.74 -9.01
CA VAL A 107 1.08 -8.59 -9.62
C VAL A 107 2.15 -8.58 -8.55
N GLY A 108 3.04 -9.56 -8.62
CA GLY A 108 4.14 -9.79 -7.69
C GLY A 108 3.99 -11.06 -6.85
N GLY A 109 5.04 -11.86 -6.83
CA GLY A 109 5.11 -13.17 -6.16
C GLY A 109 5.92 -13.18 -4.86
N GLY A 110 6.11 -12.02 -4.22
CA GLY A 110 6.64 -11.92 -2.85
C GLY A 110 5.58 -12.17 -1.79
N ASN A 111 5.96 -12.12 -0.50
CA ASN A 111 5.04 -12.37 0.62
C ASN A 111 3.73 -11.56 0.49
N SER A 112 3.82 -10.25 0.31
CA SER A 112 2.64 -9.38 0.21
C SER A 112 1.71 -9.74 -0.95
N GLY A 113 2.25 -10.13 -2.11
CA GLY A 113 1.44 -10.54 -3.26
C GLY A 113 0.76 -11.89 -3.03
N ILE A 114 1.47 -12.86 -2.47
CA ILE A 114 0.90 -14.18 -2.18
C ILE A 114 -0.12 -14.12 -1.04
N GLU A 115 0.12 -13.33 0.02
CA GLU A 115 -0.86 -13.06 1.08
C GLU A 115 -2.13 -12.43 0.47
N ALA A 116 -1.97 -11.39 -0.36
CA ALA A 116 -3.10 -10.76 -1.06
C ALA A 116 -3.88 -11.78 -1.91
N ALA A 117 -3.20 -12.67 -2.62
CA ALA A 117 -3.86 -13.70 -3.42
C ALA A 117 -4.64 -14.70 -2.57
N ILE A 118 -4.10 -15.10 -1.41
CA ILE A 118 -4.79 -15.98 -0.46
C ILE A 118 -6.06 -15.32 0.08
N ASP A 119 -5.97 -14.05 0.50
CA ASP A 119 -7.10 -13.30 1.04
C ASP A 119 -8.19 -13.09 -0.01
N LEU A 120 -7.80 -12.68 -1.22
CA LEU A 120 -8.72 -12.47 -2.33
C LEU A 120 -9.37 -13.77 -2.81
N ALA A 121 -8.70 -14.91 -2.68
CA ALA A 121 -9.29 -16.20 -3.04
C ALA A 121 -10.54 -16.54 -2.23
N GLY A 122 -10.66 -16.01 -1.00
CA GLY A 122 -11.85 -16.19 -0.17
C GLY A 122 -13.09 -15.42 -0.64
N ILE A 123 -12.93 -14.42 -1.51
CA ILE A 123 -14.01 -13.53 -1.94
C ILE A 123 -14.18 -13.42 -3.45
N CYS A 124 -13.11 -13.63 -4.22
CA CYS A 124 -13.10 -13.55 -5.67
C CYS A 124 -13.40 -14.91 -6.32
N SER A 125 -13.95 -14.90 -7.53
CA SER A 125 -14.20 -16.13 -8.28
C SER A 125 -12.92 -16.79 -8.78
N LYS A 126 -11.92 -15.98 -9.11
CA LYS A 126 -10.61 -16.42 -9.56
C LYS A 126 -9.56 -15.38 -9.21
N VAL A 127 -8.37 -15.84 -8.83
CA VAL A 127 -7.19 -15.00 -8.59
C VAL A 127 -6.05 -15.49 -9.47
N THR A 128 -5.49 -14.62 -10.28
CA THR A 128 -4.30 -14.91 -11.10
C THR A 128 -3.12 -14.13 -10.55
N VAL A 129 -2.10 -14.83 -10.10
CA VAL A 129 -0.83 -14.20 -9.67
C VAL A 129 0.11 -14.15 -10.85
N LEU A 130 0.65 -12.97 -11.14
CA LEU A 130 1.63 -12.73 -12.19
C LEU A 130 2.98 -12.36 -11.56
N GLU A 131 3.98 -13.18 -11.79
CA GLU A 131 5.35 -12.94 -11.33
C GLU A 131 6.29 -12.92 -12.54
N PHE A 132 7.11 -11.86 -12.66
CA PHE A 132 8.01 -11.72 -13.80
C PHE A 132 9.28 -12.59 -13.69
N MET A 133 9.63 -12.99 -12.47
CA MET A 133 10.75 -13.89 -12.20
C MET A 133 10.40 -15.34 -12.56
N ASP A 134 11.39 -16.19 -12.52
CA ASP A 134 11.27 -17.64 -12.72
C ASP A 134 10.79 -18.40 -11.47
N GLU A 135 10.72 -17.71 -10.32
CA GLU A 135 10.26 -18.29 -9.06
C GLU A 135 9.51 -17.26 -8.20
N LEU A 136 8.67 -17.75 -7.31
CA LEU A 136 8.06 -16.93 -6.26
C LEU A 136 9.09 -16.66 -5.15
N LYS A 137 9.11 -15.43 -4.65
CA LYS A 137 9.98 -15.00 -3.54
C LYS A 137 9.27 -15.02 -2.17
N ALA A 138 8.01 -15.43 -2.14
CA ALA A 138 7.26 -15.60 -0.90
C ALA A 138 7.79 -16.78 -0.08
N ASP A 139 7.54 -16.76 1.22
CA ASP A 139 7.83 -17.86 2.11
C ASP A 139 7.12 -19.15 1.66
N GLN A 140 7.76 -20.30 1.83
CA GLN A 140 7.24 -21.58 1.33
C GLN A 140 5.84 -21.90 1.84
N VAL A 141 5.56 -21.59 3.09
CA VAL A 141 4.24 -21.82 3.72
C VAL A 141 3.14 -21.05 2.96
N LEU A 142 3.41 -19.81 2.55
CA LEU A 142 2.48 -19.00 1.78
C LEU A 142 2.29 -19.56 0.37
N GLN A 143 3.38 -20.00 -0.28
CA GLN A 143 3.32 -20.60 -1.60
C GLN A 143 2.49 -21.88 -1.59
N GLU A 144 2.70 -22.77 -0.60
CA GLU A 144 1.95 -24.02 -0.43
C GLU A 144 0.46 -23.72 -0.18
N LYS A 145 0.16 -22.72 0.66
CA LYS A 145 -1.21 -22.31 0.91
C LYS A 145 -1.87 -21.81 -0.36
N ALA A 146 -1.23 -20.91 -1.11
CA ALA A 146 -1.78 -20.40 -2.36
C ALA A 146 -2.03 -21.52 -3.39
N LYS A 147 -1.08 -22.45 -3.55
CA LYS A 147 -1.22 -23.61 -4.44
C LYS A 147 -2.34 -24.58 -4.05
N SER A 148 -2.72 -24.61 -2.77
CA SER A 148 -3.82 -25.47 -2.28
C SER A 148 -5.22 -24.91 -2.61
N LEU A 149 -5.32 -23.65 -3.06
CA LEU A 149 -6.58 -22.98 -3.34
C LEU A 149 -6.99 -23.22 -4.79
N PRO A 150 -8.16 -23.80 -5.06
CA PRO A 150 -8.56 -24.21 -6.42
C PRO A 150 -8.83 -23.06 -7.38
N ASN A 151 -9.03 -21.86 -6.86
CA ASN A 151 -9.29 -20.65 -7.65
C ASN A 151 -8.08 -19.71 -7.72
N VAL A 152 -6.89 -20.16 -7.31
CA VAL A 152 -5.63 -19.41 -7.44
C VAL A 152 -4.77 -20.05 -8.54
N GLU A 153 -4.34 -19.27 -9.50
CA GLU A 153 -3.37 -19.66 -10.53
C GLU A 153 -2.14 -18.76 -10.46
N VAL A 154 -0.96 -19.33 -10.65
CA VAL A 154 0.32 -18.59 -10.65
C VAL A 154 0.99 -18.73 -11.99
N PHE A 155 1.34 -17.61 -12.59
CA PHE A 155 2.12 -17.53 -13.82
C PHE A 155 3.47 -16.88 -13.51
N LEU A 156 4.53 -17.63 -13.71
CA LEU A 156 5.92 -17.16 -13.66
C LEU A 156 6.31 -16.61 -15.05
N HIS A 157 7.45 -15.93 -15.14
CA HIS A 157 7.95 -15.28 -16.37
C HIS A 157 6.91 -14.35 -17.01
N SER A 158 6.02 -13.76 -16.20
CA SER A 158 4.89 -12.96 -16.68
C SER A 158 5.07 -11.50 -16.31
N GLN A 159 5.55 -10.70 -17.25
CA GLN A 159 5.72 -9.27 -17.09
C GLN A 159 4.45 -8.53 -17.50
N SER A 160 3.93 -7.71 -16.60
CA SER A 160 2.84 -6.79 -16.90
C SER A 160 3.38 -5.59 -17.69
N LEU A 161 2.82 -5.35 -18.87
CA LEU A 161 3.28 -4.28 -19.77
C LEU A 161 2.35 -3.08 -19.80
N GLU A 162 1.06 -3.29 -19.58
CA GLU A 162 0.03 -2.25 -19.65
C GLU A 162 -1.22 -2.67 -18.85
N VAL A 163 -1.88 -1.71 -18.25
CA VAL A 163 -3.24 -1.89 -17.68
C VAL A 163 -4.26 -1.41 -18.69
N LEU A 164 -5.06 -2.32 -19.19
CA LEU A 164 -6.10 -2.03 -20.18
C LEU A 164 -7.40 -1.63 -19.50
N GLY A 165 -8.13 -0.69 -20.08
CA GLY A 165 -9.43 -0.28 -19.59
C GLY A 165 -10.25 0.46 -20.64
N ASN A 166 -11.50 0.75 -20.29
CA ASN A 166 -12.47 1.41 -21.15
C ASN A 166 -12.76 2.88 -20.76
N GLY A 167 -11.91 3.47 -19.91
CA GLY A 167 -12.10 4.81 -19.33
C GLY A 167 -12.79 4.79 -17.95
N ASP A 168 -13.74 3.91 -17.76
CA ASP A 168 -14.46 3.79 -16.48
C ASP A 168 -13.84 2.76 -15.53
N LYS A 169 -13.31 1.67 -16.06
CA LYS A 169 -12.76 0.56 -15.28
C LYS A 169 -11.70 -0.23 -16.06
N VAL A 170 -10.91 -0.99 -15.31
CA VAL A 170 -9.98 -2.00 -15.85
C VAL A 170 -10.78 -3.09 -16.58
N THR A 171 -10.26 -3.48 -17.74
CA THR A 171 -10.79 -4.59 -18.58
C THR A 171 -9.76 -5.68 -18.82
N GLY A 172 -8.49 -5.43 -18.56
CA GLY A 172 -7.39 -6.39 -18.78
C GLY A 172 -6.03 -5.90 -18.28
N LEU A 173 -5.08 -6.79 -18.36
CA LEU A 173 -3.67 -6.58 -18.02
C LEU A 173 -2.81 -7.31 -19.04
#